data_17eeb32cbaaef2906e010cd21c3a077e
#
_entry.id   17eeb32cbaaef2906e010cd21c3a077e
#
_cell.length_a   1.000
_cell.length_b   1.000
_cell.length_c   1.000
_cell.angle_alpha   90.00
_cell.angle_beta   90.00
_cell.angle_gamma   90.00
#
_symmetry.space_group_name_H-M   'P 1'
#
loop_
_entity.id
_entity.type
_entity.pdbx_description
1 polymer ?
#
loop_
_entity_poly.entity_id
_entity_poly.type
_entity_poly.pdbx_seq_one_letter_code
_entity_poly.pdbx_strand_id
1 'polypeptide(L)'
;QGQVFSLQQKVKGHWYNLSMEYGVQAQDVSLHWQDDRNIHRYQTEELTTQPAELAFKSARTARYDDIHYTITPTKIEAKPDADANALKVMTYNVWALPVVASHISDRFSVIPEYVKGYDAIMLQEVFASGRDAFLRDLAKEYPYQTKMLNKPGLNIYDGGVTIVSRYPIVNQGQYAFPDCSGTDCFADKGVNYAEIIKNGKAYHLFATHTAAFDTDTARHYRQRQFKQMRSFAQSLAIPPSDTVIYGGDFNVNKRKFADDYQSMLTNLAVTEPSYAGYTESTFDPRINDFAGKPSSGDGNVEYLDYVVVSKEFAQPSEQNLNTVLVPRTTDKRLWQHYNLSDHFPVQAEIR
;
A
#
# COMPACT_ATOMS: atom_id res chain seq x y z
N GLN A 1 14.74 -7.18 -33.87
CA GLN A 1 14.27 -5.93 -33.25
C GLN A 1 12.84 -6.20 -32.75
N GLY A 2 12.68 -6.35 -31.44
CA GLY A 2 11.40 -6.65 -30.84
C GLY A 2 10.45 -5.47 -30.97
N GLN A 3 9.17 -5.78 -31.21
CA GLN A 3 8.11 -4.77 -31.12
C GLN A 3 7.91 -4.43 -29.63
N VAL A 4 7.89 -3.13 -29.33
CA VAL A 4 7.56 -2.65 -27.99
C VAL A 4 6.05 -2.52 -27.89
N PHE A 5 5.46 -3.23 -26.95
CA PHE A 5 4.03 -3.15 -26.65
C PHE A 5 3.84 -2.37 -25.36
N SER A 6 3.01 -1.32 -25.34
CA SER A 6 2.54 -0.74 -24.10
C SER A 6 1.11 -1.23 -23.82
N LEU A 7 0.94 -1.91 -22.70
CA LEU A 7 -0.36 -2.33 -22.24
C LEU A 7 -1.06 -1.12 -21.63
N GLN A 8 -2.16 -0.70 -22.24
CA GLN A 8 -2.96 0.39 -21.75
C GLN A 8 -4.35 -0.12 -21.38
N GLN A 9 -4.86 0.32 -20.26
CA GLN A 9 -6.24 0.09 -19.85
C GLN A 9 -7.05 1.35 -20.04
N LYS A 10 -8.19 1.25 -20.71
CA LYS A 10 -9.14 2.32 -20.81
C LYS A 10 -10.15 2.22 -19.66
N VAL A 11 -10.21 3.25 -18.84
CA VAL A 11 -11.20 3.36 -17.77
C VAL A 11 -11.96 4.66 -18.00
N LYS A 12 -13.25 4.56 -18.25
CA LYS A 12 -14.15 5.72 -18.47
C LYS A 12 -13.61 6.77 -19.47
N GLY A 13 -13.12 6.30 -20.61
CA GLY A 13 -12.63 7.14 -21.68
C GLY A 13 -11.18 7.59 -21.59
N HIS A 14 -10.49 7.34 -20.49
CA HIS A 14 -9.05 7.62 -20.34
C HIS A 14 -8.23 6.36 -20.48
N TRP A 15 -7.13 6.46 -21.20
CA TRP A 15 -6.14 5.39 -21.34
C TRP A 15 -5.07 5.51 -20.27
N TYR A 16 -4.85 4.43 -19.53
CA TYR A 16 -3.79 4.31 -18.53
C TYR A 16 -2.73 3.34 -19.03
N ASN A 17 -1.48 3.77 -18.99
CA ASN A 17 -0.37 2.85 -19.22
C ASN A 17 -0.29 1.91 -18.02
N LEU A 18 -0.47 0.61 -18.25
CA LEU A 18 -0.17 -0.41 -17.28
C LEU A 18 1.34 -0.68 -17.36
N SER A 19 2.17 0.28 -16.91
CA SER A 19 3.60 0.05 -16.82
C SER A 19 3.85 -1.03 -15.76
N MET A 20 4.58 -2.04 -16.13
CA MET A 20 4.71 -3.23 -15.33
C MET A 20 5.96 -3.20 -14.45
N GLU A 21 5.94 -2.33 -13.44
CA GLU A 21 6.98 -2.32 -12.40
C GLU A 21 6.81 -3.46 -11.38
N TYR A 22 6.00 -4.49 -11.72
CA TYR A 22 5.61 -5.54 -10.76
C TYR A 22 6.38 -6.84 -10.90
N GLY A 23 7.53 -6.84 -11.56
CA GLY A 23 8.25 -8.09 -11.77
C GLY A 23 7.48 -9.13 -12.57
N VAL A 24 6.45 -8.69 -13.32
CA VAL A 24 5.76 -9.56 -14.27
C VAL A 24 6.75 -9.92 -15.34
N GLN A 25 7.11 -11.20 -15.42
CA GLN A 25 7.90 -11.72 -16.50
C GLN A 25 7.06 -11.68 -17.76
N ALA A 26 7.67 -11.43 -18.89
CA ALA A 26 6.94 -11.36 -20.16
C ALA A 26 6.22 -12.64 -20.52
N GLN A 27 6.78 -13.76 -20.12
CA GLN A 27 6.17 -15.06 -20.27
C GLN A 27 4.86 -15.24 -19.50
N ASP A 28 4.59 -14.36 -18.53
CA ASP A 28 3.39 -14.39 -17.71
C ASP A 28 2.27 -13.52 -18.26
N VAL A 29 2.51 -12.85 -19.37
CA VAL A 29 1.53 -11.97 -20.01
C VAL A 29 0.90 -12.67 -21.20
N SER A 30 -0.38 -12.98 -21.06
CA SER A 30 -1.24 -13.40 -22.18
C SER A 30 -2.20 -12.27 -22.50
N LEU A 31 -2.16 -11.81 -23.74
CA LEU A 31 -3.11 -10.83 -24.24
C LEU A 31 -4.20 -11.54 -25.02
N HIS A 32 -5.45 -11.38 -24.57
CA HIS A 32 -6.63 -11.81 -25.28
C HIS A 32 -7.46 -10.57 -25.58
N TRP A 33 -7.70 -10.30 -26.83
CA TRP A 33 -8.61 -9.23 -27.20
C TRP A 33 -9.55 -9.67 -28.31
N GLN A 34 -10.73 -9.12 -28.32
CA GLN A 34 -11.72 -9.31 -29.35
C GLN A 34 -12.00 -7.97 -30.00
N ASP A 35 -11.84 -7.89 -31.29
CA ASP A 35 -12.38 -6.79 -32.09
C ASP A 35 -13.70 -7.24 -32.74
N ASP A 36 -14.39 -6.33 -33.45
CA ASP A 36 -15.65 -6.62 -34.12
C ASP A 36 -15.57 -7.72 -35.19
N ARG A 37 -14.39 -8.30 -35.43
CA ARG A 37 -14.14 -9.24 -36.50
C ARG A 37 -13.52 -10.57 -36.05
N ASN A 38 -12.64 -10.56 -35.04
CA ASN A 38 -11.91 -11.76 -34.63
C ASN A 38 -11.47 -11.72 -33.16
N ILE A 39 -11.31 -12.92 -32.58
CA ILE A 39 -10.65 -13.12 -31.31
C ILE A 39 -9.15 -13.24 -31.61
N HIS A 40 -8.37 -12.35 -31.03
CA HIS A 40 -6.91 -12.37 -31.13
C HIS A 40 -6.32 -12.87 -29.81
N ARG A 41 -5.30 -13.69 -29.95
CA ARG A 41 -4.52 -14.19 -28.82
C ARG A 41 -3.06 -13.89 -29.09
N TYR A 42 -2.41 -13.26 -28.15
CA TYR A 42 -0.98 -13.02 -28.21
C TYR A 42 -0.32 -13.57 -26.96
N GLN A 43 0.67 -14.42 -27.15
CA GLN A 43 1.50 -14.95 -26.09
C GLN A 43 2.94 -14.52 -26.37
N THR A 44 3.56 -13.82 -25.42
CA THR A 44 4.93 -13.39 -25.55
C THR A 44 5.86 -14.47 -25.02
N GLU A 45 6.71 -15.02 -25.87
CA GLU A 45 7.67 -16.05 -25.45
C GLU A 45 9.03 -15.50 -25.04
N GLU A 46 9.35 -14.26 -25.37
CA GLU A 46 10.65 -13.66 -25.04
C GLU A 46 10.53 -12.14 -24.77
N LEU A 47 10.46 -11.75 -23.54
CA LEU A 47 10.85 -10.41 -23.12
C LEU A 47 12.01 -10.52 -22.13
N THR A 48 13.07 -9.83 -22.43
CA THR A 48 14.29 -9.80 -21.63
C THR A 48 14.07 -9.16 -20.25
N THR A 49 14.85 -9.56 -19.29
CA THR A 49 14.88 -9.28 -17.85
C THR A 49 15.00 -7.82 -17.39
N GLN A 50 14.68 -6.85 -18.21
CA GLN A 50 14.57 -5.44 -17.83
C GLN A 50 13.08 -5.08 -17.66
N PRO A 51 12.72 -4.13 -16.79
CA PRO A 51 11.35 -3.64 -16.74
C PRO A 51 10.95 -3.19 -18.14
N ALA A 52 10.18 -4.02 -18.82
CA ALA A 52 9.71 -3.72 -20.16
C ALA A 52 8.44 -2.90 -20.05
N GLU A 53 8.43 -1.70 -20.59
CA GLU A 53 7.19 -1.04 -20.94
C GLU A 53 6.50 -1.88 -22.02
N LEU A 54 5.45 -2.58 -21.67
CA LEU A 54 4.55 -3.19 -22.64
C LEU A 54 3.64 -2.09 -23.20
N ALA A 55 4.05 -1.46 -24.28
CA ALA A 55 3.20 -0.53 -25.00
C ALA A 55 2.56 -1.24 -26.20
N PHE A 56 1.25 -1.46 -26.15
CA PHE A 56 0.48 -1.85 -27.32
C PHE A 56 0.08 -0.58 -28.08
N LYS A 57 0.91 -0.18 -29.03
CA LYS A 57 0.61 0.94 -29.92
C LYS A 57 0.16 0.38 -31.27
N SER A 58 -1.16 0.33 -31.47
CA SER A 58 -1.69 0.05 -32.80
C SER A 58 -1.66 1.32 -33.64
N ALA A 59 -1.11 1.22 -34.84
CA ALA A 59 -1.12 2.30 -35.84
C ALA A 59 -2.53 2.54 -36.47
N ARG A 60 -3.55 1.82 -36.03
CA ARG A 60 -4.93 1.97 -36.50
C ARG A 60 -5.85 2.15 -35.29
N THR A 61 -6.77 3.09 -35.40
CA THR A 61 -7.90 3.29 -34.47
C THR A 61 -8.76 2.03 -34.41
N ALA A 62 -8.37 1.06 -33.59
CA ALA A 62 -9.24 -0.04 -33.19
C ALA A 62 -9.94 0.36 -31.90
N ARG A 63 -11.24 0.11 -31.82
CA ARG A 63 -11.95 0.20 -30.57
C ARG A 63 -11.61 -1.03 -29.75
N TYR A 64 -10.92 -0.84 -28.63
CA TYR A 64 -10.50 -1.93 -27.75
C TYR A 64 -11.39 -1.97 -26.49
N ASP A 65 -12.70 -1.82 -26.66
CA ASP A 65 -13.64 -1.80 -25.52
C ASP A 65 -13.74 -3.14 -24.80
N ASP A 66 -13.25 -4.24 -25.44
CA ASP A 66 -13.32 -5.61 -24.94
C ASP A 66 -11.95 -6.28 -24.81
N ILE A 67 -10.91 -5.52 -24.45
CA ILE A 67 -9.62 -6.16 -24.17
C ILE A 67 -9.69 -6.88 -22.83
N HIS A 68 -9.74 -8.20 -22.90
CA HIS A 68 -9.52 -9.07 -21.75
C HIS A 68 -8.03 -9.41 -21.68
N TYR A 69 -7.36 -8.92 -20.69
CA TYR A 69 -5.98 -9.34 -20.41
C TYR A 69 -5.92 -10.07 -19.08
N THR A 70 -5.15 -11.12 -19.07
CA THR A 70 -4.78 -11.82 -17.84
C THR A 70 -3.33 -11.45 -17.57
N ILE A 71 -3.10 -10.63 -16.55
CA ILE A 71 -1.79 -10.51 -15.96
C ILE A 71 -1.75 -11.54 -14.86
N THR A 72 -1.02 -12.62 -15.06
CA THR A 72 -0.66 -13.51 -13.97
C THR A 72 0.54 -12.88 -13.30
N PRO A 73 0.37 -12.26 -12.12
CA PRO A 73 1.52 -11.74 -11.41
C PRO A 73 2.46 -12.91 -11.18
N THR A 74 3.69 -12.77 -11.59
CA THR A 74 4.74 -13.69 -11.17
C THR A 74 4.63 -13.78 -9.66
N LYS A 75 4.53 -14.98 -9.11
CA LYS A 75 4.76 -15.14 -7.68
C LYS A 75 6.08 -14.42 -7.43
N ILE A 76 6.02 -13.32 -6.71
CA ILE A 76 7.23 -12.71 -6.18
C ILE A 76 7.73 -13.76 -5.20
N GLU A 77 8.46 -14.74 -5.70
CA GLU A 77 9.23 -15.60 -4.82
C GLU A 77 10.12 -14.63 -4.06
N ALA A 78 9.93 -14.62 -2.76
CA ALA A 78 10.81 -13.89 -1.88
C ALA A 78 12.21 -14.45 -2.14
N LYS A 79 12.93 -13.85 -3.10
CA LYS A 79 14.38 -14.03 -3.13
C LYS A 79 14.83 -13.58 -1.77
N PRO A 80 15.56 -14.45 -1.01
CA PRO A 80 16.16 -14.00 0.23
C PRO A 80 16.85 -12.69 -0.11
N ASP A 81 16.54 -11.65 0.63
CA ASP A 81 17.07 -10.32 0.36
C ASP A 81 18.59 -10.44 0.41
N ALA A 82 19.20 -10.38 -0.77
CA ALA A 82 20.65 -10.48 -0.89
C ALA A 82 21.34 -9.25 -0.29
N ASP A 83 20.57 -8.20 0.04
CA ASP A 83 21.08 -6.96 0.59
C ASP A 83 20.78 -6.86 2.09
N ALA A 84 21.76 -7.28 2.88
CA ALA A 84 21.71 -7.21 4.35
C ALA A 84 21.50 -5.79 4.90
N ASN A 85 21.77 -4.77 4.10
CA ASN A 85 21.71 -3.35 4.49
C ASN A 85 20.42 -2.65 4.07
N ALA A 86 19.56 -3.30 3.29
CA ALA A 86 18.28 -2.75 2.89
C ALA A 86 17.16 -3.27 3.77
N LEU A 87 16.19 -2.39 4.07
CA LEU A 87 14.91 -2.76 4.65
C LEU A 87 13.82 -2.54 3.60
N LYS A 88 13.03 -3.57 3.36
CA LYS A 88 11.92 -3.54 2.43
C LYS A 88 10.61 -3.73 3.19
N VAL A 89 9.84 -2.69 3.31
CA VAL A 89 8.56 -2.69 4.03
C VAL A 89 7.43 -2.25 3.14
N MET A 90 6.21 -2.64 3.50
CA MET A 90 5.00 -2.24 2.81
C MET A 90 4.04 -1.61 3.82
N THR A 91 3.29 -0.58 3.39
CA THR A 91 2.08 -0.16 4.07
C THR A 91 0.88 -0.48 3.18
N TYR A 92 -0.18 -1.02 3.78
CA TYR A 92 -1.38 -1.42 3.03
C TYR A 92 -2.65 -1.25 3.86
N ASN A 93 -3.51 -0.34 3.43
CA ASN A 93 -4.88 -0.29 3.89
C ASN A 93 -5.68 -1.35 3.13
N VAL A 94 -6.13 -2.39 3.83
CA VAL A 94 -6.80 -3.55 3.22
C VAL A 94 -8.32 -3.43 3.16
N TRP A 95 -8.87 -2.31 3.59
CA TRP A 95 -10.29 -1.98 3.47
C TRP A 95 -11.24 -3.12 3.91
N ALA A 96 -11.12 -3.51 5.14
CA ALA A 96 -11.94 -4.59 5.69
C ALA A 96 -12.90 -4.09 6.79
N LEU A 97 -13.48 -2.92 6.58
CA LEU A 97 -14.48 -2.33 7.48
C LEU A 97 -15.85 -2.98 7.19
N PRO A 98 -16.42 -3.72 8.15
CA PRO A 98 -17.72 -4.35 7.99
C PRO A 98 -18.81 -3.35 7.59
N VAL A 99 -19.80 -3.80 6.81
CA VAL A 99 -20.93 -3.02 6.30
C VAL A 99 -20.54 -2.04 5.17
N VAL A 100 -19.35 -1.43 5.25
CA VAL A 100 -18.88 -0.44 4.25
C VAL A 100 -18.14 -1.11 3.12
N ALA A 101 -17.19 -2.00 3.44
CA ALA A 101 -16.36 -2.68 2.47
C ALA A 101 -17.07 -3.90 1.85
N SER A 102 -16.75 -4.20 0.60
CA SER A 102 -17.27 -5.35 -0.13
C SER A 102 -16.23 -6.45 -0.29
N HIS A 103 -16.69 -7.69 -0.54
CA HIS A 103 -15.84 -8.84 -0.86
C HIS A 103 -14.72 -9.10 0.16
N ILE A 104 -14.95 -8.80 1.43
CA ILE A 104 -13.90 -8.85 2.47
C ILE A 104 -13.30 -10.24 2.58
N SER A 105 -14.12 -11.27 2.69
CA SER A 105 -13.67 -12.66 2.85
C SER A 105 -12.84 -13.12 1.64
N ASP A 106 -13.32 -12.84 0.44
CA ASP A 106 -12.63 -13.22 -0.80
C ASP A 106 -11.31 -12.45 -0.96
N ARG A 107 -11.31 -11.15 -0.66
CA ARG A 107 -10.10 -10.33 -0.71
C ARG A 107 -9.07 -10.78 0.34
N PHE A 108 -9.48 -11.08 1.55
CA PHE A 108 -8.60 -11.64 2.58
C PHE A 108 -7.97 -12.97 2.17
N SER A 109 -8.67 -13.79 1.39
CA SER A 109 -8.14 -15.05 0.89
C SER A 109 -7.11 -14.84 -0.22
N VAL A 110 -7.19 -13.75 -0.97
CA VAL A 110 -6.33 -13.47 -2.14
C VAL A 110 -5.13 -12.60 -1.78
N ILE A 111 -5.30 -11.59 -0.93
CA ILE A 111 -4.25 -10.62 -0.59
C ILE A 111 -2.91 -11.26 -0.18
N PRO A 112 -2.85 -12.32 0.64
CA PRO A 112 -1.58 -12.91 1.08
C PRO A 112 -0.64 -13.30 -0.07
N GLU A 113 -1.16 -13.69 -1.21
CA GLU A 113 -0.35 -14.05 -2.38
C GLU A 113 0.35 -12.85 -3.03
N TYR A 114 -0.19 -11.64 -2.82
CA TYR A 114 0.29 -10.41 -3.45
C TYR A 114 1.21 -9.57 -2.56
N VAL A 115 1.39 -9.97 -1.31
CA VAL A 115 2.19 -9.20 -0.33
C VAL A 115 3.38 -9.99 0.19
N LYS A 116 3.88 -10.92 -0.60
CA LYS A 116 5.07 -11.71 -0.28
C LYS A 116 6.36 -10.93 -0.55
N GLY A 117 7.43 -11.28 0.14
CA GLY A 117 8.77 -10.79 -0.16
C GLY A 117 9.19 -9.53 0.59
N TYR A 118 8.45 -9.13 1.61
CA TYR A 118 8.78 -7.96 2.44
C TYR A 118 9.42 -8.39 3.76
N ASP A 119 10.14 -7.47 4.39
CA ASP A 119 10.66 -7.68 5.74
C ASP A 119 9.55 -7.49 6.79
N ALA A 120 8.68 -6.53 6.55
CA ALA A 120 7.50 -6.29 7.37
C ALA A 120 6.40 -5.59 6.56
N ILE A 121 5.16 -5.70 7.04
CA ILE A 121 3.99 -5.00 6.47
C ILE A 121 3.25 -4.29 7.59
N MET A 122 2.92 -3.04 7.36
CA MET A 122 2.06 -2.23 8.19
C MET A 122 0.65 -2.22 7.59
N LEU A 123 -0.30 -2.84 8.27
CA LEU A 123 -1.67 -3.04 7.79
C LEU A 123 -2.64 -2.09 8.48
N GLN A 124 -3.61 -1.55 7.74
CA GLN A 124 -4.69 -0.71 8.24
C GLN A 124 -6.05 -1.26 7.82
N GLU A 125 -7.10 -0.88 8.55
CA GLU A 125 -8.50 -1.31 8.37
C GLU A 125 -8.69 -2.83 8.43
N VAL A 126 -7.94 -3.52 9.27
CA VAL A 126 -8.08 -4.95 9.53
C VAL A 126 -9.15 -5.17 10.61
N PHE A 127 -10.42 -4.94 10.27
CA PHE A 127 -11.52 -4.92 11.23
C PHE A 127 -12.43 -6.15 11.18
N ALA A 128 -12.58 -6.76 10.01
CA ALA A 128 -13.59 -7.79 9.78
C ALA A 128 -13.36 -9.06 10.61
N SER A 129 -14.44 -9.80 10.86
CA SER A 129 -14.40 -11.06 11.61
C SER A 129 -13.49 -12.13 11.00
N GLY A 130 -13.24 -12.09 9.69
CA GLY A 130 -12.30 -12.99 8.99
C GLY A 130 -10.82 -12.67 9.17
N ARG A 131 -10.47 -11.63 9.93
CA ARG A 131 -9.09 -11.17 10.09
C ARG A 131 -8.17 -12.21 10.74
N ASP A 132 -8.66 -13.04 11.65
CA ASP A 132 -7.82 -14.06 12.29
C ASP A 132 -7.31 -15.09 11.28
N ALA A 133 -8.15 -15.53 10.36
CA ALA A 133 -7.76 -16.41 9.27
C ALA A 133 -6.78 -15.72 8.30
N PHE A 134 -7.03 -14.46 7.98
CA PHE A 134 -6.16 -13.64 7.15
C PHE A 134 -4.76 -13.47 7.78
N LEU A 135 -4.70 -13.14 9.07
CA LEU A 135 -3.44 -13.00 9.78
C LEU A 135 -2.70 -14.33 9.93
N ARG A 136 -3.41 -15.45 10.13
CA ARG A 136 -2.79 -16.80 10.11
C ARG A 136 -2.20 -17.14 8.75
N ASP A 137 -2.86 -16.75 7.67
CA ASP A 137 -2.36 -16.95 6.31
C ASP A 137 -1.09 -16.13 6.06
N LEU A 138 -1.08 -14.88 6.49
CA LEU A 138 0.11 -14.02 6.46
C LEU A 138 1.25 -14.57 7.33
N ALA A 139 0.94 -15.28 8.42
CA ALA A 139 1.94 -15.83 9.33
C ALA A 139 2.83 -16.92 8.69
N LYS A 140 2.43 -17.47 7.56
CA LYS A 140 3.28 -18.40 6.79
C LYS A 140 4.57 -17.73 6.33
N GLU A 141 4.55 -16.43 6.07
CA GLU A 141 5.72 -15.64 5.68
C GLU A 141 6.10 -14.61 6.74
N TYR A 142 5.11 -14.08 7.46
CA TYR A 142 5.25 -13.07 8.51
C TYR A 142 4.78 -13.63 9.85
N PRO A 143 5.55 -14.54 10.47
CA PRO A 143 5.10 -15.25 11.67
C PRO A 143 5.05 -14.38 12.92
N TYR A 144 5.73 -13.25 12.93
CA TYR A 144 5.77 -12.33 14.06
C TYR A 144 4.81 -11.18 13.80
N GLN A 145 3.84 -11.04 14.69
CA GLN A 145 2.76 -10.07 14.52
C GLN A 145 2.51 -9.32 15.82
N THR A 146 2.32 -8.01 15.73
CA THR A 146 1.91 -7.21 16.89
C THR A 146 0.48 -7.53 17.28
N LYS A 147 0.14 -7.22 18.53
CA LYS A 147 -1.26 -7.14 18.93
C LYS A 147 -1.98 -6.10 18.07
N MET A 148 -3.24 -6.35 17.77
CA MET A 148 -4.08 -5.34 17.09
C MET A 148 -4.15 -4.09 17.94
N LEU A 149 -4.05 -2.92 17.29
CA LEU A 149 -4.22 -1.63 17.97
C LEU A 149 -5.60 -1.58 18.62
N ASN A 150 -5.65 -1.37 19.93
CA ASN A 150 -6.88 -1.34 20.69
C ASN A 150 -6.75 -0.42 21.89
N LYS A 151 -7.84 0.29 22.20
CA LYS A 151 -7.99 1.12 23.40
C LYS A 151 -9.08 0.51 24.26
N PRO A 152 -8.84 0.32 25.57
CA PRO A 152 -9.91 -0.09 26.47
C PRO A 152 -11.06 0.91 26.44
N GLY A 153 -12.30 0.43 26.22
CA GLY A 153 -13.49 1.28 26.14
C GLY A 153 -14.66 0.65 25.41
N LEU A 154 -15.63 1.47 25.07
CA LEU A 154 -16.89 1.06 24.44
C LEU A 154 -16.94 1.32 22.94
N ASN A 155 -15.82 1.58 22.29
CA ASN A 155 -15.80 1.79 20.85
C ASN A 155 -16.23 0.53 20.09
N ILE A 156 -16.96 0.72 18.99
CA ILE A 156 -17.50 -0.36 18.17
C ILE A 156 -16.37 -1.17 17.53
N TYR A 157 -15.32 -0.48 17.09
CA TYR A 157 -14.14 -1.07 16.44
C TYR A 157 -12.87 -0.77 17.23
N ASP A 158 -11.93 -1.70 17.23
CA ASP A 158 -10.55 -1.41 17.60
C ASP A 158 -9.86 -0.50 16.55
N GLY A 159 -8.54 -0.35 16.61
CA GLY A 159 -7.81 0.51 15.68
C GLY A 159 -7.59 -0.07 14.28
N GLY A 160 -7.77 -1.36 14.11
CA GLY A 160 -7.59 -2.05 12.84
C GLY A 160 -6.16 -2.03 12.29
N VAL A 161 -5.18 -1.65 13.10
CA VAL A 161 -3.77 -1.50 12.70
C VAL A 161 -2.93 -2.59 13.35
N THR A 162 -2.14 -3.27 12.54
CA THR A 162 -1.17 -4.28 13.00
C THR A 162 0.08 -4.27 12.13
N ILE A 163 1.18 -4.72 12.69
CA ILE A 163 2.44 -4.94 11.98
C ILE A 163 2.72 -6.43 11.94
N VAL A 164 2.98 -6.95 10.77
CA VAL A 164 3.42 -8.33 10.57
C VAL A 164 4.85 -8.33 10.05
N SER A 165 5.69 -9.21 10.57
CA SER A 165 7.12 -9.21 10.31
C SER A 165 7.67 -10.62 10.03
N ARG A 166 8.62 -10.67 9.12
CA ARG A 166 9.44 -11.85 8.88
C ARG A 166 10.42 -12.09 10.03
N TYR A 167 10.86 -11.03 10.70
CA TYR A 167 11.82 -11.05 11.78
C TYR A 167 11.15 -10.99 13.14
N PRO A 168 11.76 -11.56 14.20
CA PRO A 168 11.23 -11.45 15.55
C PRO A 168 10.95 -10.00 15.95
N ILE A 169 9.80 -9.77 16.58
CA ILE A 169 9.47 -8.51 17.22
C ILE A 169 10.00 -8.55 18.64
N VAL A 170 11.05 -7.80 18.90
CA VAL A 170 11.75 -7.81 20.20
C VAL A 170 11.17 -6.82 21.19
N ASN A 171 10.40 -5.85 20.71
CA ASN A 171 9.64 -4.90 21.52
C ASN A 171 8.41 -4.44 20.74
N GLN A 172 7.32 -4.15 21.44
CA GLN A 172 6.11 -3.60 20.86
C GLN A 172 5.38 -2.69 21.83
N GLY A 173 4.56 -1.80 21.30
CA GLY A 173 3.76 -0.89 22.08
C GLY A 173 2.66 -0.26 21.25
N GLN A 174 1.77 0.46 21.91
CA GLN A 174 0.64 1.14 21.28
C GLN A 174 0.41 2.50 21.91
N TYR A 175 -0.09 3.42 21.12
CA TYR A 175 -0.57 4.71 21.56
C TYR A 175 -1.91 5.03 20.88
N ALA A 176 -2.98 5.15 21.65
CA ALA A 176 -4.28 5.53 21.11
C ALA A 176 -4.39 7.06 21.08
N PHE A 177 -4.79 7.62 19.94
CA PHE A 177 -5.01 9.05 19.83
C PHE A 177 -6.16 9.49 20.74
N PRO A 178 -5.96 10.53 21.57
CA PRO A 178 -7.01 11.00 22.46
C PRO A 178 -8.16 11.70 21.73
N ASP A 179 -7.89 12.27 20.55
CA ASP A 179 -8.83 13.06 19.78
C ASP A 179 -9.29 12.30 18.53
N CYS A 180 -10.53 12.50 18.15
CA CYS A 180 -11.13 11.96 16.95
C CYS A 180 -12.04 12.99 16.28
N SER A 181 -12.41 12.77 15.02
CA SER A 181 -13.32 13.63 14.26
C SER A 181 -14.41 12.80 13.56
N GLY A 182 -15.65 13.19 13.73
CA GLY A 182 -16.79 12.58 13.04
C GLY A 182 -16.91 11.08 13.27
N THR A 183 -17.10 10.32 12.21
CA THR A 183 -17.24 8.86 12.24
C THR A 183 -15.96 8.12 12.66
N ASP A 184 -14.81 8.78 12.62
CA ASP A 184 -13.55 8.21 13.13
C ASP A 184 -13.62 7.87 14.61
N CYS A 185 -14.52 8.53 15.36
CA CYS A 185 -14.70 8.27 16.79
C CYS A 185 -15.28 6.88 17.12
N PHE A 186 -15.74 6.14 16.11
CA PHE A 186 -16.20 4.75 16.30
C PHE A 186 -15.06 3.72 16.30
N ALA A 187 -13.85 4.13 15.94
CA ALA A 187 -12.66 3.29 15.94
C ALA A 187 -11.55 3.86 16.84
N ASP A 188 -10.71 2.98 17.37
CA ASP A 188 -9.57 3.34 18.23
C ASP A 188 -8.36 3.72 17.40
N LYS A 189 -8.38 4.87 16.73
CA LYS A 189 -7.23 5.34 15.96
C LYS A 189 -6.03 5.63 16.84
N GLY A 190 -4.85 5.32 16.34
CA GLY A 190 -3.61 5.48 17.07
C GLY A 190 -2.41 4.93 16.32
N VAL A 191 -1.40 4.54 17.07
CA VAL A 191 -0.13 4.03 16.57
C VAL A 191 0.16 2.66 17.15
N ASN A 192 0.56 1.73 16.28
CA ASN A 192 1.11 0.44 16.67
C ASN A 192 2.63 0.44 16.43
N TYR A 193 3.39 -0.03 17.38
CA TYR A 193 4.84 0.00 17.36
C TYR A 193 5.44 -1.40 17.42
N ALA A 194 6.46 -1.64 16.60
CA ALA A 194 7.27 -2.85 16.66
C ALA A 194 8.75 -2.52 16.44
N GLU A 195 9.61 -3.10 17.28
CA GLU A 195 11.05 -3.17 17.02
C GLU A 195 11.39 -4.52 16.42
N ILE A 196 12.02 -4.51 15.26
CA ILE A 196 12.55 -5.70 14.60
C ILE A 196 14.05 -5.58 14.39
N ILE A 197 14.72 -6.73 14.34
CA ILE A 197 16.15 -6.78 14.10
C ILE A 197 16.40 -7.59 12.83
N LYS A 198 17.02 -6.94 11.85
CA LYS A 198 17.48 -7.56 10.61
C LYS A 198 19.00 -7.45 10.53
N ASN A 199 19.69 -8.56 10.44
CA ASN A 199 21.15 -8.63 10.34
C ASN A 199 21.89 -7.80 11.41
N GLY A 200 21.41 -7.86 12.65
CA GLY A 200 21.99 -7.15 13.78
C GLY A 200 21.63 -5.66 13.85
N LYS A 201 20.86 -5.12 12.89
CA LYS A 201 20.40 -3.73 12.86
C LYS A 201 18.96 -3.62 13.34
N ALA A 202 18.71 -2.73 14.30
CA ALA A 202 17.38 -2.48 14.84
C ALA A 202 16.62 -1.48 14.01
N TYR A 203 15.37 -1.80 13.70
CA TYR A 203 14.42 -0.92 13.02
C TYR A 203 13.16 -0.80 13.87
N HIS A 204 12.73 0.43 14.09
CA HIS A 204 11.55 0.77 14.88
C HIS A 204 10.44 1.22 13.95
N LEU A 205 9.39 0.41 13.84
CA LEU A 205 8.28 0.62 12.92
C LEU A 205 7.07 1.14 13.69
N PHE A 206 6.52 2.27 13.22
CA PHE A 206 5.32 2.88 13.75
C PHE A 206 4.25 2.90 12.67
N ALA A 207 3.22 2.09 12.83
CA ALA A 207 2.12 1.98 11.89
C ALA A 207 0.90 2.75 12.39
N THR A 208 0.26 3.49 11.50
CA THR A 208 -0.91 4.30 11.86
C THR A 208 -1.95 4.37 10.75
N HIS A 209 -3.15 4.74 11.14
CA HIS A 209 -4.22 5.22 10.29
C HIS A 209 -4.78 6.48 10.95
N THR A 210 -4.47 7.64 10.42
CA THR A 210 -4.84 8.93 11.02
C THR A 210 -6.26 9.36 10.63
N ALA A 211 -6.72 10.48 11.19
CA ALA A 211 -8.05 11.03 10.93
C ALA A 211 -8.32 11.21 9.43
N ALA A 212 -9.44 10.67 8.97
CA ALA A 212 -9.90 10.78 7.59
C ALA A 212 -10.52 12.16 7.30
N PHE A 213 -10.85 12.38 6.03
CA PHE A 213 -11.54 13.55 5.49
C PHE A 213 -10.68 14.81 5.32
N ASP A 214 -11.18 15.72 4.48
CA ASP A 214 -10.46 16.90 4.03
C ASP A 214 -11.00 18.22 4.63
N THR A 215 -11.84 18.13 5.63
CA THR A 215 -12.30 19.33 6.36
C THR A 215 -11.14 19.96 7.11
N ASP A 216 -11.20 21.27 7.35
CA ASP A 216 -10.17 21.96 8.13
C ASP A 216 -9.99 21.35 9.52
N THR A 217 -11.09 20.94 10.15
CA THR A 217 -11.07 20.26 11.44
C THR A 217 -10.33 18.92 11.37
N ALA A 218 -10.64 18.08 10.40
CA ALA A 218 -9.99 16.79 10.23
C ALA A 218 -8.48 16.94 9.94
N ARG A 219 -8.10 17.90 9.10
CA ARG A 219 -6.69 18.20 8.84
C ARG A 219 -5.95 18.70 10.08
N HIS A 220 -6.61 19.50 10.89
CA HIS A 220 -6.05 19.96 12.18
C HIS A 220 -5.82 18.79 13.13
N TYR A 221 -6.78 17.88 13.29
CA TYR A 221 -6.62 16.67 14.10
C TYR A 221 -5.49 15.77 13.59
N ARG A 222 -5.37 15.58 12.28
CA ARG A 222 -4.29 14.80 11.68
C ARG A 222 -2.91 15.33 12.05
N GLN A 223 -2.72 16.64 11.96
CA GLN A 223 -1.44 17.26 12.29
C GLN A 223 -1.11 17.12 13.77
N ARG A 224 -2.09 17.17 14.66
CA ARG A 224 -1.91 16.84 16.09
C ARG A 224 -1.53 15.38 16.28
N GLN A 225 -2.15 14.48 15.56
CA GLN A 225 -1.84 13.06 15.61
C GLN A 225 -0.40 12.77 15.16
N PHE A 226 0.12 13.47 14.16
CA PHE A 226 1.53 13.35 13.76
C PHE A 226 2.48 13.80 14.87
N LYS A 227 2.16 14.88 15.55
CA LYS A 227 2.95 15.33 16.72
C LYS A 227 2.91 14.30 17.85
N GLN A 228 1.76 13.68 18.07
CA GLN A 228 1.60 12.64 19.09
C GLN A 228 2.37 11.37 18.73
N MET A 229 2.41 10.96 17.45
CA MET A 229 3.26 9.87 16.99
C MET A 229 4.74 10.14 17.28
N ARG A 230 5.21 11.33 16.94
CA ARG A 230 6.59 11.74 17.20
C ARG A 230 6.89 11.71 18.71
N SER A 231 6.01 12.25 19.52
CA SER A 231 6.16 12.23 20.98
C SER A 231 6.18 10.81 21.54
N PHE A 232 5.34 9.92 20.99
CA PHE A 232 5.33 8.51 21.37
C PHE A 232 6.68 7.85 21.07
N ALA A 233 7.22 8.04 19.86
CA ALA A 233 8.52 7.51 19.50
C ALA A 233 9.64 8.06 20.44
N GLN A 234 9.62 9.34 20.74
CA GLN A 234 10.57 9.97 21.66
C GLN A 234 10.48 9.38 23.08
N SER A 235 9.28 8.97 23.52
CA SER A 235 9.04 8.42 24.86
C SER A 235 9.61 7.02 25.06
N LEU A 236 9.94 6.31 23.99
CA LEU A 236 10.38 4.91 24.05
C LEU A 236 11.88 4.74 24.30
N ALA A 237 12.60 5.83 24.49
CA ALA A 237 14.05 5.81 24.71
C ALA A 237 14.83 5.03 23.63
N ILE A 238 14.42 5.17 22.37
CA ILE A 238 15.09 4.52 21.24
C ILE A 238 16.51 5.08 21.10
N PRO A 239 17.53 4.22 20.92
CA PRO A 239 18.88 4.70 20.66
C PRO A 239 18.94 5.58 19.40
N PRO A 240 19.65 6.72 19.42
CA PRO A 240 19.75 7.60 18.25
C PRO A 240 20.40 6.94 17.03
N SER A 241 21.15 5.85 17.24
CA SER A 241 21.80 5.08 16.18
C SER A 241 20.86 4.10 15.47
N ASP A 242 19.65 3.92 15.98
CA ASP A 242 18.64 3.05 15.36
C ASP A 242 17.79 3.83 14.36
N THR A 243 17.23 3.11 13.38
CA THR A 243 16.34 3.69 12.37
C THR A 243 14.90 3.69 12.87
N VAL A 244 14.21 4.83 12.77
CA VAL A 244 12.81 5.01 13.12
C VAL A 244 12.00 5.32 11.87
N ILE A 245 10.96 4.53 11.62
CA ILE A 245 10.14 4.55 10.43
C ILE A 245 8.67 4.72 10.83
N TYR A 246 8.01 5.72 10.26
CA TYR A 246 6.57 5.90 10.36
C TYR A 246 5.92 5.48 9.04
N GLY A 247 4.87 4.70 9.09
CA GLY A 247 4.16 4.28 7.88
C GLY A 247 2.68 4.11 8.12
N GLY A 248 1.91 4.19 7.07
CA GLY A 248 0.47 3.98 7.14
C GLY A 248 -0.34 4.78 6.14
N ASP A 249 -1.64 4.69 6.33
CA ASP A 249 -2.60 5.61 5.73
C ASP A 249 -2.64 6.89 6.57
N PHE A 250 -1.95 7.90 6.07
CA PHE A 250 -1.85 9.20 6.76
C PHE A 250 -2.98 10.16 6.41
N ASN A 251 -3.86 9.78 5.48
CA ASN A 251 -4.97 10.61 5.01
C ASN A 251 -4.59 12.04 4.58
N VAL A 252 -3.32 12.28 4.33
CA VAL A 252 -2.80 13.54 3.81
C VAL A 252 -2.66 13.42 2.29
N ASN A 253 -3.52 14.11 1.56
CA ASN A 253 -3.49 14.09 0.09
C ASN A 253 -2.48 15.10 -0.45
N LYS A 254 -1.24 14.67 -0.70
CA LYS A 254 -0.20 15.54 -1.25
C LYS A 254 -0.50 16.05 -2.66
N ARG A 255 -1.41 15.40 -3.39
CA ARG A 255 -1.80 15.83 -4.73
C ARG A 255 -2.64 17.11 -4.71
N LYS A 256 -3.36 17.35 -3.61
CA LYS A 256 -4.30 18.47 -3.49
C LYS A 256 -3.91 19.46 -2.41
N PHE A 257 -3.33 19.00 -1.31
CA PHE A 257 -3.06 19.80 -0.12
C PHE A 257 -1.55 19.85 0.20
N ALA A 258 -0.82 20.64 -0.57
CA ALA A 258 0.63 20.77 -0.40
C ALA A 258 1.01 21.25 1.00
N ASP A 259 0.24 22.17 1.59
CA ASP A 259 0.49 22.69 2.94
C ASP A 259 0.29 21.62 4.02
N ASP A 260 -0.75 20.80 3.91
CA ASP A 260 -1.02 19.68 4.80
C ASP A 260 0.12 18.65 4.73
N TYR A 261 0.63 18.39 3.53
CA TYR A 261 1.77 17.51 3.31
C TYR A 261 3.06 18.05 3.92
N GLN A 262 3.38 19.33 3.74
CA GLN A 262 4.55 19.94 4.36
C GLN A 262 4.44 19.95 5.89
N SER A 263 3.25 20.23 6.42
CA SER A 263 2.99 20.16 7.86
C SER A 263 3.19 18.74 8.41
N MET A 264 2.78 17.70 7.67
CA MET A 264 3.04 16.31 8.02
C MET A 264 4.54 16.04 8.16
N LEU A 265 5.33 16.42 7.18
CA LEU A 265 6.79 16.23 7.21
C LEU A 265 7.42 16.94 8.42
N THR A 266 6.99 18.16 8.69
CA THR A 266 7.49 18.97 9.81
C THR A 266 7.07 18.38 11.16
N ASN A 267 5.79 18.03 11.33
CA ASN A 267 5.25 17.55 12.60
C ASN A 267 5.77 16.16 12.98
N LEU A 268 6.02 15.31 12.00
CA LEU A 268 6.68 14.02 12.20
C LEU A 268 8.21 14.15 12.32
N ALA A 269 8.78 15.28 11.91
CA ALA A 269 10.22 15.48 11.78
C ALA A 269 10.86 14.39 10.91
N VAL A 270 10.37 14.24 9.69
CA VAL A 270 10.81 13.23 8.74
C VAL A 270 11.37 13.84 7.47
N THR A 271 12.23 13.08 6.80
CA THR A 271 12.72 13.42 5.47
C THR A 271 11.69 13.00 4.42
N GLU A 272 11.45 13.86 3.45
CA GLU A 272 10.61 13.51 2.31
C GLU A 272 11.21 12.33 1.56
N PRO A 273 10.44 11.25 1.35
CA PRO A 273 10.92 10.12 0.57
C PRO A 273 11.00 10.46 -0.93
N SER A 274 11.74 9.67 -1.69
CA SER A 274 11.60 9.61 -3.14
C SER A 274 10.36 8.82 -3.50
N TYR A 275 9.70 9.17 -4.57
CA TYR A 275 8.48 8.52 -5.04
C TYR A 275 8.66 7.89 -6.40
N ALA A 276 8.10 6.70 -6.56
CA ALA A 276 8.02 5.97 -7.81
C ALA A 276 6.70 5.19 -7.86
N GLY A 277 6.48 4.52 -8.94
CA GLY A 277 5.37 3.60 -9.10
C GLY A 277 4.60 3.83 -10.38
N TYR A 278 3.71 2.93 -10.61
CA TYR A 278 2.86 2.89 -11.78
C TYR A 278 1.93 4.11 -11.89
N THR A 279 1.46 4.61 -10.75
CA THR A 279 0.57 5.76 -10.65
C THR A 279 1.06 6.72 -9.57
N GLU A 280 0.65 7.97 -9.67
CA GLU A 280 0.89 9.01 -8.66
C GLU A 280 -0.24 9.10 -7.62
N SER A 281 -0.96 8.02 -7.42
CA SER A 281 -2.10 7.95 -6.50
C SER A 281 -2.10 6.63 -5.74
N THR A 282 -2.56 6.64 -4.48
CA THR A 282 -2.77 5.43 -3.68
C THR A 282 -4.25 5.13 -3.49
N PHE A 283 -5.12 6.05 -3.85
CA PHE A 283 -6.57 5.93 -3.89
C PHE A 283 -7.08 6.55 -5.19
N ASP A 284 -7.59 5.73 -6.10
CA ASP A 284 -7.88 6.19 -7.46
C ASP A 284 -9.10 5.51 -8.06
N PRO A 285 -10.29 6.12 -7.96
CA PRO A 285 -11.53 5.55 -8.52
C PRO A 285 -11.52 5.42 -10.04
N ARG A 286 -10.56 6.05 -10.74
CA ARG A 286 -10.45 5.94 -12.20
C ARG A 286 -9.94 4.57 -12.63
N ILE A 287 -9.13 3.91 -11.79
CA ILE A 287 -8.47 2.62 -12.07
C ILE A 287 -8.72 1.56 -10.99
N ASN A 288 -9.46 1.89 -9.94
CA ASN A 288 -9.81 0.99 -8.84
C ASN A 288 -11.32 1.09 -8.56
N ASP A 289 -12.05 0.06 -8.89
CA ASP A 289 -13.50 0.02 -8.72
C ASP A 289 -13.96 -0.03 -7.26
N PHE A 290 -13.11 -0.52 -6.35
CA PHE A 290 -13.39 -0.48 -4.92
C PHE A 290 -13.25 0.92 -4.30
N ALA A 291 -12.56 1.83 -4.95
CA ALA A 291 -12.43 3.22 -4.53
C ALA A 291 -13.67 4.09 -4.87
N GLY A 292 -14.71 3.49 -5.37
CA GLY A 292 -15.95 4.17 -5.73
C GLY A 292 -15.98 4.69 -7.17
N LYS A 293 -16.87 5.64 -7.44
CA LYS A 293 -17.00 6.23 -8.76
C LYS A 293 -16.13 7.49 -8.87
N PRO A 294 -15.46 7.72 -10.00
CA PRO A 294 -14.76 8.97 -10.21
C PRO A 294 -15.72 10.15 -10.15
N SER A 295 -15.34 11.18 -9.41
CA SER A 295 -16.00 12.48 -9.49
C SER A 295 -15.44 13.30 -10.66
N SER A 296 -16.06 14.45 -10.95
CA SER A 296 -15.59 15.35 -12.02
C SER A 296 -14.17 15.85 -11.71
N GLY A 297 -13.31 15.90 -12.72
CA GLY A 297 -11.91 16.27 -12.56
C GLY A 297 -11.12 15.21 -11.77
N ASP A 298 -10.17 15.65 -10.95
CA ASP A 298 -9.36 14.81 -10.08
C ASP A 298 -9.98 14.57 -8.69
N GLY A 299 -11.27 14.84 -8.53
CA GLY A 299 -11.94 15.04 -7.24
C GLY A 299 -11.64 14.04 -6.13
N ASN A 300 -11.50 12.76 -6.41
CA ASN A 300 -11.17 11.71 -5.43
C ASN A 300 -9.95 10.89 -5.82
N VAL A 301 -9.06 11.43 -6.61
CA VAL A 301 -7.75 10.83 -6.86
C VAL A 301 -6.79 11.36 -5.81
N GLU A 302 -6.32 10.47 -4.92
CA GLU A 302 -5.60 10.86 -3.72
C GLU A 302 -4.30 10.08 -3.57
N TYR A 303 -3.31 10.70 -2.96
CA TYR A 303 -2.10 10.02 -2.48
C TYR A 303 -2.08 10.13 -0.96
N LEU A 304 -2.32 9.04 -0.25
CA LEU A 304 -2.62 9.02 1.19
C LEU A 304 -1.66 8.15 2.02
N ASP A 305 -0.93 7.25 1.38
CA ASP A 305 -0.18 6.20 2.04
C ASP A 305 1.33 6.45 1.90
N TYR A 306 2.04 6.43 3.01
CA TYR A 306 3.44 6.83 3.08
C TYR A 306 4.25 5.92 3.98
N VAL A 307 5.54 5.82 3.69
CA VAL A 307 6.56 5.29 4.59
C VAL A 307 7.70 6.29 4.67
N VAL A 308 7.92 6.87 5.85
CA VAL A 308 8.85 7.97 6.05
C VAL A 308 9.83 7.68 7.19
N VAL A 309 11.04 8.21 7.09
CA VAL A 309 12.11 7.99 8.06
C VAL A 309 12.32 9.23 8.92
N SER A 310 12.35 9.05 10.23
CA SER A 310 12.59 10.15 11.19
C SER A 310 13.95 10.78 10.99
N LYS A 311 14.00 12.12 11.02
CA LYS A 311 15.25 12.89 11.04
C LYS A 311 15.98 12.83 12.37
N GLU A 312 15.31 12.43 13.43
CA GLU A 312 15.81 12.47 14.80
C GLU A 312 16.66 11.25 15.17
N PHE A 313 16.72 10.26 14.28
CA PHE A 313 17.41 8.99 14.47
C PHE A 313 18.31 8.69 13.27
N ALA A 314 18.83 7.48 13.17
CA ALA A 314 19.70 7.10 12.08
C ALA A 314 19.05 7.29 10.70
N GLN A 315 19.81 7.82 9.77
CA GLN A 315 19.36 8.10 8.41
C GLN A 315 19.77 6.99 7.44
N PRO A 316 18.96 6.74 6.40
CA PRO A 316 19.39 5.91 5.29
C PRO A 316 20.65 6.50 4.64
N SER A 317 21.60 5.66 4.25
CA SER A 317 22.82 6.10 3.57
C SER A 317 22.60 6.44 2.11
N GLU A 318 21.61 5.83 1.47
CA GLU A 318 21.35 5.98 0.03
C GLU A 318 19.97 6.54 -0.25
N GLN A 319 18.89 5.88 0.24
CA GLN A 319 17.53 6.26 -0.12
C GLN A 319 16.46 5.78 0.87
N ASN A 320 15.31 6.44 0.79
CA ASN A 320 13.99 5.90 1.11
C ASN A 320 13.10 6.09 -0.12
N LEU A 321 12.86 5.03 -0.86
CA LEU A 321 12.04 5.04 -2.06
C LEU A 321 10.68 4.44 -1.77
N ASN A 322 9.62 5.25 -1.92
CA ASN A 322 8.23 4.82 -1.84
C ASN A 322 7.71 4.53 -3.25
N THR A 323 7.33 3.29 -3.50
CA THR A 323 6.78 2.85 -4.79
C THR A 323 5.32 2.44 -4.61
N VAL A 324 4.42 3.08 -5.34
CA VAL A 324 3.01 2.66 -5.37
C VAL A 324 2.89 1.40 -6.21
N LEU A 325 2.32 0.37 -5.62
CA LEU A 325 2.04 -0.90 -6.30
C LEU A 325 0.55 -0.96 -6.67
N VAL A 326 0.23 -1.46 -7.86
CA VAL A 326 -1.16 -1.68 -8.30
C VAL A 326 -1.39 -3.17 -8.54
N PRO A 327 -1.51 -3.99 -7.48
CA PRO A 327 -1.72 -5.42 -7.66
C PRO A 327 -3.06 -5.67 -8.34
N ARG A 328 -3.03 -6.53 -9.35
CA ARG A 328 -4.19 -6.94 -10.12
C ARG A 328 -4.37 -8.44 -9.99
N THR A 329 -5.59 -8.89 -9.82
CA THR A 329 -5.92 -10.30 -9.72
C THR A 329 -6.92 -10.72 -10.79
N THR A 330 -6.78 -11.96 -11.25
CA THR A 330 -7.77 -12.66 -12.06
C THR A 330 -8.40 -13.83 -11.30
N ASP A 331 -8.22 -13.85 -9.98
CA ASP A 331 -8.75 -14.90 -9.13
C ASP A 331 -10.29 -14.94 -9.24
N LYS A 332 -10.83 -16.13 -9.44
CA LYS A 332 -12.27 -16.32 -9.65
C LYS A 332 -13.11 -15.91 -8.44
N ARG A 333 -12.53 -15.87 -7.25
CA ARG A 333 -13.20 -15.40 -6.03
C ARG A 333 -13.56 -13.93 -6.10
N LEU A 334 -12.81 -13.15 -6.91
CA LEU A 334 -13.04 -11.72 -7.16
C LEU A 334 -13.57 -11.46 -8.58
N TRP A 335 -14.47 -12.31 -9.05
CA TRP A 335 -15.07 -12.17 -10.38
C TRP A 335 -15.54 -10.75 -10.66
N GLN A 336 -15.13 -10.20 -11.80
CA GLN A 336 -15.35 -8.83 -12.25
C GLN A 336 -14.64 -7.74 -11.44
N HIS A 337 -13.82 -8.10 -10.45
CA HIS A 337 -12.97 -7.18 -9.71
C HIS A 337 -11.51 -7.57 -9.92
N TYR A 338 -10.67 -6.57 -10.18
CA TYR A 338 -9.24 -6.79 -10.43
C TYR A 338 -8.36 -6.25 -9.30
N ASN A 339 -8.94 -5.45 -8.41
CA ASN A 339 -8.23 -4.84 -7.29
C ASN A 339 -8.43 -5.65 -6.00
N LEU A 340 -7.54 -5.43 -5.03
CA LEU A 340 -7.54 -6.16 -3.76
C LEU A 340 -8.06 -5.33 -2.59
N SER A 341 -8.07 -4.01 -2.74
CA SER A 341 -8.52 -3.03 -1.75
C SER A 341 -8.92 -1.75 -2.47
N ASP A 342 -9.56 -0.82 -1.78
CA ASP A 342 -9.80 0.54 -2.29
C ASP A 342 -8.54 1.41 -2.27
N HIS A 343 -7.53 1.02 -1.49
CA HIS A 343 -6.19 1.60 -1.55
C HIS A 343 -5.24 0.73 -2.36
N PHE A 344 -4.19 1.36 -2.88
CA PHE A 344 -3.01 0.67 -3.39
C PHE A 344 -1.95 0.58 -2.30
N PRO A 345 -1.22 -0.54 -2.19
CA PRO A 345 -0.13 -0.63 -1.26
C PRO A 345 1.06 0.24 -1.70
N VAL A 346 1.82 0.71 -0.74
CA VAL A 346 3.10 1.40 -0.97
C VAL A 346 4.23 0.56 -0.42
N GLN A 347 5.17 0.27 -1.28
CA GLN A 347 6.42 -0.39 -0.93
C GLN A 347 7.48 0.67 -0.61
N ALA A 348 8.19 0.52 0.49
CA ALA A 348 9.37 1.33 0.78
C ALA A 348 10.63 0.49 0.74
N GLU A 349 11.61 0.96 0.03
CA GLU A 349 12.97 0.43 0.02
C GLU A 349 13.88 1.44 0.67
N ILE A 350 14.45 1.05 1.82
CA ILE A 350 15.25 1.91 2.70
C ILE A 350 16.66 1.34 2.77
N ARG A 351 17.63 2.10 2.29
CA ARG A 351 19.06 1.72 2.24
C ARG A 351 19.96 2.72 2.92
#